data_70aa1e7788e98c46de9dd7bdd58ad0b1
#
_entry.id   70aa1e7788e98c46de9dd7bdd58ad0b1
#
_cell.length_a   1.000
_cell.length_b   1.000
_cell.length_c   1.000
_cell.angle_alpha   90.00
_cell.angle_beta   90.00
_cell.angle_gamma   90.00
#
_symmetry.space_group_name_H-M   'P 1'
#
loop_
_entity.id
_entity.type
_entity.pdbx_description
1 polymer ?
#
loop_
_entity_poly.entity_id
_entity_poly.type
_entity_poly.pdbx_seq_one_letter_code
_entity_poly.pdbx_strand_id
1 'polypeptide(L)'
;MGYTYHLPTRRDPFGVDVIEWEESEVVYYTEKKRNMKILIATEKPFAKKAVDGMKEILSEAGYEVLQLEKYTEPEELIAAVTDVDGLIVRSDKVTAEVLEAAQNLKIVVRAGAGYDNVDLAAASAKNVVVMNTPGQNSNAVAELAVGMMIYMSRNRFTPGTGFELLGKTVGIHAYGNVGRLVARKVKALGMNVIAYDPFVTDRALFDNDGVEPVGSIEELYSASDYLSLHIPATAETKKSIGYELLMSMPKGATLVNTARKEVIDEVGLEAAMTERPDLKYITDIAPDDASTMAALFGNRFFATPKKMGAETAEANINAGLAAARQVVGYLEHGETRFQVNKSK
;
A
#
# COMPACT_ATOMS: atom_id res chain seq x y z
N MET A 1 -15.22 -48.04 15.81
CA MET A 1 -16.35 -49.03 15.85
C MET A 1 -17.08 -48.93 14.52
N GLY A 2 -16.91 -49.95 13.68
CA GLY A 2 -17.59 -49.98 12.37
C GLY A 2 -19.00 -50.49 12.54
N TYR A 3 -19.96 -49.75 12.06
CA TYR A 3 -21.34 -50.22 11.93
C TYR A 3 -21.51 -50.86 10.56
N THR A 4 -21.82 -52.18 10.55
CA THR A 4 -22.19 -52.93 9.36
C THR A 4 -23.71 -52.82 9.22
N TYR A 5 -24.19 -52.15 8.21
CA TYR A 5 -25.61 -52.10 7.89
C TYR A 5 -25.95 -53.34 7.05
N HIS A 6 -26.85 -54.23 7.53
CA HIS A 6 -27.50 -55.24 6.72
C HIS A 6 -28.69 -54.60 6.00
N LEU A 7 -28.59 -54.50 4.69
CA LEU A 7 -29.70 -54.12 3.83
C LEU A 7 -30.56 -55.37 3.53
N PRO A 8 -31.89 -55.27 3.58
CA PRO A 8 -32.77 -56.37 3.22
C PRO A 8 -32.69 -56.61 1.70
N THR A 9 -32.39 -57.83 1.34
CA THR A 9 -32.40 -58.30 -0.08
C THR A 9 -33.65 -59.15 -0.34
N ARG A 10 -34.37 -58.84 -1.41
CA ARG A 10 -35.46 -59.68 -1.94
C ARG A 10 -34.97 -60.33 -3.23
N ARG A 11 -35.23 -61.63 -3.38
CA ARG A 11 -34.91 -62.35 -4.64
C ARG A 11 -36.04 -62.17 -5.66
N ASP A 12 -35.70 -61.85 -6.87
CA ASP A 12 -36.61 -61.78 -7.98
C ASP A 12 -37.04 -63.22 -8.45
N PRO A 13 -38.03 -63.36 -9.32
CA PRO A 13 -38.46 -64.64 -9.82
C PRO A 13 -37.39 -65.39 -10.60
N PHE A 14 -36.27 -64.77 -10.95
CA PHE A 14 -35.14 -65.34 -11.69
C PHE A 14 -33.93 -65.63 -10.80
N GLY A 15 -34.06 -65.43 -9.48
CA GLY A 15 -33.03 -65.77 -8.50
C GLY A 15 -31.94 -64.72 -8.31
N VAL A 16 -32.13 -63.46 -8.79
CA VAL A 16 -31.23 -62.35 -8.62
C VAL A 16 -31.63 -61.60 -7.38
N ASP A 17 -30.63 -61.24 -6.51
CA ASP A 17 -30.86 -60.41 -5.34
C ASP A 17 -31.04 -58.95 -5.78
N VAL A 18 -32.27 -58.44 -5.66
CA VAL A 18 -32.62 -57.06 -5.95
C VAL A 18 -32.55 -56.24 -4.66
N ILE A 19 -31.77 -55.19 -4.67
CA ILE A 19 -31.75 -54.19 -3.59
C ILE A 19 -32.85 -53.18 -3.91
N GLU A 20 -33.95 -53.24 -3.16
CA GLU A 20 -34.97 -52.18 -3.22
C GLU A 20 -34.48 -50.96 -2.47
N TRP A 21 -34.24 -49.89 -3.21
CA TRP A 21 -34.02 -48.58 -2.61
C TRP A 21 -35.39 -48.00 -2.29
N GLU A 22 -35.78 -47.95 -1.00
CA GLU A 22 -36.81 -47.01 -0.63
C GLU A 22 -36.33 -45.59 -1.01
N GLU A 23 -37.12 -44.86 -1.76
CA GLU A 23 -36.96 -43.41 -1.94
C GLU A 23 -37.16 -42.74 -0.60
N SER A 24 -36.16 -42.84 0.27
CA SER A 24 -36.06 -41.89 1.38
C SER A 24 -35.78 -40.55 0.76
N GLU A 25 -36.68 -39.59 1.00
CA GLU A 25 -36.44 -38.17 0.72
C GLU A 25 -35.06 -37.85 1.28
N VAL A 26 -34.08 -37.65 0.37
CA VAL A 26 -32.77 -37.11 0.72
C VAL A 26 -33.06 -35.63 1.05
N VAL A 27 -33.39 -35.36 2.30
CA VAL A 27 -33.46 -34.00 2.83
C VAL A 27 -32.03 -33.48 2.80
N TYR A 28 -31.70 -32.80 1.70
CA TYR A 28 -30.50 -31.96 1.68
C TYR A 28 -30.71 -30.88 2.73
N TYR A 29 -30.17 -31.08 3.95
CA TYR A 29 -29.90 -30.01 4.84
C TYR A 29 -28.86 -29.13 4.18
N THR A 30 -29.29 -28.24 3.30
CA THR A 30 -28.51 -27.05 3.01
C THR A 30 -28.53 -26.27 4.31
N GLU A 31 -27.49 -26.45 5.13
CA GLU A 31 -27.18 -25.40 6.12
C GLU A 31 -27.22 -24.10 5.33
N LYS A 32 -28.20 -23.25 5.66
CA LYS A 32 -28.27 -21.91 5.12
C LYS A 32 -26.98 -21.24 5.56
N LYS A 33 -25.94 -21.30 4.70
CA LYS A 33 -24.69 -20.58 4.94
C LYS A 33 -25.10 -19.17 5.31
N ARG A 34 -24.82 -18.76 6.54
CA ARG A 34 -25.05 -17.38 6.96
C ARG A 34 -24.45 -16.49 5.89
N ASN A 35 -25.23 -15.57 5.30
CA ASN A 35 -24.70 -14.60 4.37
C ASN A 35 -23.62 -13.80 5.11
N MET A 36 -22.38 -13.94 4.62
CA MET A 36 -21.26 -13.18 5.19
C MET A 36 -21.49 -11.69 4.94
N LYS A 37 -21.21 -10.88 5.95
CA LYS A 37 -21.38 -9.43 5.93
C LYS A 37 -20.03 -8.75 5.81
N ILE A 38 -19.89 -7.88 4.83
CA ILE A 38 -18.69 -7.08 4.61
C ILE A 38 -18.99 -5.62 4.83
N LEU A 39 -18.29 -5.00 5.77
CA LEU A 39 -18.42 -3.58 6.07
C LEU A 39 -17.34 -2.80 5.31
N ILE A 40 -17.78 -1.81 4.55
CA ILE A 40 -16.92 -0.76 4.00
C ILE A 40 -17.06 0.44 4.93
N ALA A 41 -16.01 0.73 5.72
CA ALA A 41 -16.02 1.81 6.71
C ALA A 41 -14.96 2.85 6.39
N THR A 42 -15.34 4.14 6.40
CA THR A 42 -14.39 5.24 6.23
C THR A 42 -14.96 6.59 6.69
N GLU A 43 -14.18 7.30 7.53
CA GLU A 43 -14.45 8.70 7.89
C GLU A 43 -14.43 9.61 6.65
N LYS A 44 -13.44 9.38 5.76
CA LYS A 44 -13.27 10.10 4.50
C LYS A 44 -13.79 9.23 3.35
N PRO A 45 -14.95 9.55 2.77
CA PRO A 45 -15.60 8.71 1.77
C PRO A 45 -14.66 8.30 0.63
N PHE A 46 -14.83 7.08 0.15
CA PHE A 46 -14.30 6.69 -1.15
C PHE A 46 -15.01 7.47 -2.26
N ALA A 47 -14.35 7.60 -3.42
CA ALA A 47 -15.04 8.04 -4.61
C ALA A 47 -16.23 7.11 -4.92
N LYS A 48 -17.37 7.66 -5.32
CA LYS A 48 -18.59 6.87 -5.63
C LYS A 48 -18.29 5.66 -6.53
N LYS A 49 -17.50 5.86 -7.58
CA LYS A 49 -17.09 4.79 -8.50
C LYS A 49 -16.34 3.64 -7.80
N ALA A 50 -15.55 3.94 -6.77
CA ALA A 50 -14.87 2.91 -5.98
C ALA A 50 -15.87 2.12 -5.13
N VAL A 51 -16.80 2.82 -4.48
CA VAL A 51 -17.86 2.18 -3.67
C VAL A 51 -18.74 1.28 -4.53
N ASP A 52 -19.20 1.79 -5.68
CA ASP A 52 -20.04 1.03 -6.60
C ASP A 52 -19.32 -0.25 -7.07
N GLY A 53 -18.05 -0.15 -7.47
CA GLY A 53 -17.28 -1.33 -7.91
C GLY A 53 -16.93 -2.30 -6.77
N MET A 54 -16.68 -1.83 -5.54
CA MET A 54 -16.52 -2.71 -4.38
C MET A 54 -17.80 -3.47 -4.08
N LYS A 55 -18.96 -2.79 -4.11
CA LYS A 55 -20.29 -3.42 -3.91
C LYS A 55 -20.57 -4.46 -4.97
N GLU A 56 -20.27 -4.17 -6.24
CA GLU A 56 -20.44 -5.11 -7.33
C GLU A 56 -19.63 -6.40 -7.08
N ILE A 57 -18.31 -6.28 -6.85
CA ILE A 57 -17.41 -7.42 -6.58
C ILE A 57 -17.90 -8.27 -5.39
N LEU A 58 -18.28 -7.62 -4.28
CA LEU A 58 -18.68 -8.30 -3.06
C LEU A 58 -20.07 -8.96 -3.20
N SER A 59 -21.00 -8.28 -3.89
CA SER A 59 -22.36 -8.80 -4.12
C SER A 59 -22.37 -9.97 -5.12
N GLU A 60 -21.52 -9.93 -6.16
CA GLU A 60 -21.33 -11.04 -7.08
C GLU A 60 -20.80 -12.30 -6.37
N ALA A 61 -20.00 -12.13 -5.33
CA ALA A 61 -19.55 -13.22 -4.45
C ALA A 61 -20.62 -13.65 -3.42
N GLY A 62 -21.83 -13.06 -3.46
CA GLY A 62 -22.94 -13.41 -2.57
C GLY A 62 -22.86 -12.85 -1.16
N TYR A 63 -22.06 -11.80 -0.92
CA TYR A 63 -21.93 -11.16 0.39
C TYR A 63 -22.93 -10.01 0.56
N GLU A 64 -23.42 -9.84 1.79
CA GLU A 64 -24.15 -8.66 2.21
C GLU A 64 -23.17 -7.52 2.44
N VAL A 65 -23.37 -6.37 1.76
CA VAL A 65 -22.46 -5.23 1.86
C VAL A 65 -23.06 -4.14 2.72
N LEU A 66 -22.41 -3.83 3.82
CA LEU A 66 -22.74 -2.74 4.72
C LEU A 66 -21.78 -1.57 4.45
N GLN A 67 -22.26 -0.36 4.69
CA GLN A 67 -21.46 0.86 4.47
C GLN A 67 -21.61 1.80 5.65
N LEU A 68 -20.47 2.28 6.18
CA LEU A 68 -20.39 3.32 7.20
C LEU A 68 -19.47 4.43 6.69
N GLU A 69 -20.00 5.60 6.41
CA GLU A 69 -19.24 6.73 5.91
C GLU A 69 -19.46 8.00 6.73
N LYS A 70 -18.43 8.85 6.77
CA LYS A 70 -18.47 10.17 7.42
C LYS A 70 -18.79 10.11 8.91
N TYR A 71 -18.53 9.00 9.54
CA TYR A 71 -18.65 8.91 10.99
C TYR A 71 -17.55 9.76 11.65
N THR A 72 -17.80 10.25 12.85
CA THR A 72 -16.91 11.15 13.58
C THR A 72 -16.44 10.56 14.90
N GLU A 73 -17.20 9.64 15.46
CA GLU A 73 -16.92 9.04 16.75
C GLU A 73 -16.46 7.56 16.57
N PRO A 74 -15.39 7.14 17.25
CA PRO A 74 -14.90 5.75 17.16
C PRO A 74 -15.97 4.71 17.51
N GLU A 75 -16.90 5.05 18.40
CA GLU A 75 -18.00 4.19 18.86
C GLU A 75 -18.93 3.76 17.73
N GLU A 76 -19.05 4.59 16.68
CA GLU A 76 -19.85 4.24 15.50
C GLU A 76 -19.23 3.06 14.73
N LEU A 77 -17.90 3.05 14.58
CA LEU A 77 -17.18 1.92 13.96
C LEU A 77 -17.28 0.68 14.87
N ILE A 78 -17.08 0.84 16.19
CA ILE A 78 -17.18 -0.23 17.18
C ILE A 78 -18.58 -0.89 17.10
N ALA A 79 -19.63 -0.10 17.00
CA ALA A 79 -20.99 -0.63 16.87
C ALA A 79 -21.22 -1.34 15.53
N ALA A 80 -20.68 -0.80 14.43
CA ALA A 80 -20.87 -1.33 13.09
C ALA A 80 -20.15 -2.66 12.83
N VAL A 81 -19.03 -2.93 13.53
CA VAL A 81 -18.23 -4.15 13.32
C VAL A 81 -18.74 -5.38 14.07
N THR A 82 -19.72 -5.26 14.95
CA THR A 82 -20.13 -6.33 15.88
C THR A 82 -20.55 -7.63 15.21
N ASP A 83 -21.14 -7.57 14.01
CA ASP A 83 -21.68 -8.74 13.28
C ASP A 83 -21.23 -8.76 11.81
N VAL A 84 -19.93 -8.47 11.54
CA VAL A 84 -19.37 -8.52 10.18
C VAL A 84 -18.26 -9.57 10.08
N ASP A 85 -18.12 -10.17 8.89
CA ASP A 85 -17.09 -11.18 8.59
C ASP A 85 -15.85 -10.56 7.95
N GLY A 86 -15.99 -9.42 7.28
CA GLY A 86 -14.89 -8.67 6.66
C GLY A 86 -15.04 -7.17 6.83
N LEU A 87 -13.92 -6.48 6.92
CA LEU A 87 -13.84 -5.03 7.09
C LEU A 87 -12.88 -4.43 6.06
N ILE A 88 -13.34 -3.45 5.31
CA ILE A 88 -12.52 -2.63 4.40
C ILE A 88 -12.44 -1.21 4.96
N VAL A 89 -11.22 -0.72 5.20
CA VAL A 89 -10.96 0.64 5.71
C VAL A 89 -9.93 1.40 4.85
N ARG A 90 -9.88 2.71 4.98
CA ARG A 90 -8.81 3.56 4.39
C ARG A 90 -7.79 3.99 5.45
N SER A 91 -8.07 5.13 6.09
CA SER A 91 -7.20 5.73 7.12
C SER A 91 -7.74 5.52 8.53
N ASP A 92 -8.88 4.90 8.63
CA ASP A 92 -9.63 4.65 9.85
C ASP A 92 -8.83 3.77 10.80
N LYS A 93 -8.84 4.09 12.07
CA LYS A 93 -8.11 3.34 13.09
C LYS A 93 -8.84 2.06 13.45
N VAL A 94 -8.23 0.93 13.19
CA VAL A 94 -8.71 -0.38 13.66
C VAL A 94 -7.91 -0.74 14.91
N THR A 95 -8.41 -0.26 16.05
CA THR A 95 -7.80 -0.45 17.38
C THR A 95 -8.12 -1.82 17.96
N ALA A 96 -7.48 -2.16 19.08
CA ALA A 96 -7.82 -3.36 19.84
C ALA A 96 -9.30 -3.38 20.25
N GLU A 97 -9.90 -2.24 20.61
CA GLU A 97 -11.32 -2.13 21.00
C GLU A 97 -12.25 -2.44 19.82
N VAL A 98 -11.95 -1.94 18.62
CA VAL A 98 -12.70 -2.27 17.39
C VAL A 98 -12.63 -3.77 17.13
N LEU A 99 -11.44 -4.36 17.23
CA LEU A 99 -11.23 -5.79 17.03
C LEU A 99 -11.91 -6.63 18.10
N GLU A 100 -11.93 -6.17 19.35
CA GLU A 100 -12.61 -6.85 20.46
C GLU A 100 -14.13 -6.92 20.25
N ALA A 101 -14.73 -5.85 19.76
CA ALA A 101 -16.15 -5.78 19.45
C ALA A 101 -16.56 -6.69 18.28
N ALA A 102 -15.64 -6.92 17.34
CA ALA A 102 -15.89 -7.67 16.10
C ALA A 102 -15.86 -9.19 16.33
N GLN A 103 -17.01 -9.78 16.67
CA GLN A 103 -17.10 -11.19 17.08
C GLN A 103 -16.90 -12.20 15.95
N ASN A 104 -17.29 -11.85 14.73
CA ASN A 104 -17.26 -12.75 13.57
C ASN A 104 -16.18 -12.40 12.55
N LEU A 105 -15.41 -11.33 12.80
CA LEU A 105 -14.44 -10.78 11.84
C LEU A 105 -13.32 -11.78 11.51
N LYS A 106 -13.10 -12.01 10.23
CA LYS A 106 -12.07 -12.91 9.70
C LYS A 106 -10.95 -12.17 9.00
N ILE A 107 -11.28 -11.03 8.38
CA ILE A 107 -10.34 -10.25 7.59
C ILE A 107 -10.57 -8.76 7.72
N VAL A 108 -9.48 -8.02 7.83
CA VAL A 108 -9.43 -6.55 7.64
C VAL A 108 -8.57 -6.27 6.42
N VAL A 109 -9.07 -5.50 5.45
CA VAL A 109 -8.26 -5.02 4.33
C VAL A 109 -8.16 -3.50 4.38
N ARG A 110 -6.95 -3.02 4.53
CA ARG A 110 -6.63 -1.61 4.39
C ARG A 110 -6.49 -1.26 2.91
N ALA A 111 -7.39 -0.46 2.36
CA ALA A 111 -7.33 0.03 0.97
C ALA A 111 -6.21 1.07 0.81
N GLY A 112 -5.00 0.60 0.62
CA GLY A 112 -3.77 1.38 0.43
C GLY A 112 -2.52 0.64 0.89
N ALA A 113 -1.33 1.24 0.74
CA ALA A 113 -0.05 0.57 0.96
C ALA A 113 0.38 0.53 2.45
N GLY A 114 0.26 1.64 3.19
CA GLY A 114 0.56 1.67 4.63
C GLY A 114 -0.53 0.94 5.43
N TYR A 115 -0.23 0.48 6.62
CA TYR A 115 -1.18 -0.21 7.51
C TYR A 115 -0.96 0.15 8.99
N ASP A 116 -0.32 1.27 9.24
CA ASP A 116 0.00 1.78 10.58
C ASP A 116 -1.25 2.12 11.41
N ASN A 117 -2.42 2.18 10.75
CA ASN A 117 -3.72 2.42 11.36
C ASN A 117 -4.43 1.16 11.86
N VAL A 118 -3.83 -0.03 11.73
CA VAL A 118 -4.39 -1.31 12.21
C VAL A 118 -3.52 -1.89 13.30
N ASP A 119 -4.13 -2.27 14.43
CA ASP A 119 -3.44 -3.01 15.50
C ASP A 119 -3.23 -4.47 15.08
N LEU A 120 -2.04 -4.75 14.54
CA LEU A 120 -1.68 -6.08 14.04
C LEU A 120 -1.58 -7.12 15.15
N ALA A 121 -1.16 -6.72 16.35
CA ALA A 121 -1.02 -7.64 17.47
C ALA A 121 -2.39 -8.09 17.97
N ALA A 122 -3.32 -7.16 18.15
CA ALA A 122 -4.70 -7.46 18.54
C ALA A 122 -5.41 -8.30 17.47
N ALA A 123 -5.23 -7.97 16.17
CA ALA A 123 -5.80 -8.75 15.08
C ALA A 123 -5.28 -10.20 15.07
N SER A 124 -3.96 -10.38 15.25
CA SER A 124 -3.34 -11.71 15.29
C SER A 124 -3.82 -12.54 16.50
N ALA A 125 -3.98 -11.92 17.66
CA ALA A 125 -4.50 -12.58 18.86
C ALA A 125 -5.92 -13.13 18.67
N LYS A 126 -6.70 -12.50 17.78
CA LYS A 126 -8.07 -12.93 17.40
C LYS A 126 -8.12 -13.78 16.14
N ASN A 127 -6.99 -14.16 15.58
CA ASN A 127 -6.88 -14.86 14.28
C ASN A 127 -7.55 -14.11 13.11
N VAL A 128 -7.58 -12.78 13.18
CA VAL A 128 -8.05 -11.92 12.11
C VAL A 128 -6.91 -11.66 11.14
N VAL A 129 -7.09 -11.98 9.87
CA VAL A 129 -6.12 -11.67 8.82
C VAL A 129 -6.16 -10.19 8.49
N VAL A 130 -5.01 -9.54 8.45
CA VAL A 130 -4.90 -8.14 8.01
C VAL A 130 -4.13 -8.08 6.69
N MET A 131 -4.72 -7.44 5.70
CA MET A 131 -4.11 -7.21 4.39
C MET A 131 -4.07 -5.72 4.04
N ASN A 132 -3.16 -5.38 3.14
CA ASN A 132 -3.10 -4.07 2.50
C ASN A 132 -3.19 -4.21 0.98
N THR A 133 -3.27 -3.09 0.25
CA THR A 133 -3.30 -3.10 -1.22
C THR A 133 -2.05 -2.44 -1.80
N PRO A 134 -0.88 -3.12 -1.75
CA PRO A 134 0.36 -2.54 -2.24
C PRO A 134 0.31 -2.33 -3.76
N GLY A 135 0.98 -1.28 -4.23
CA GLY A 135 1.09 -0.99 -5.66
C GLY A 135 -0.07 -0.20 -6.27
N GLN A 136 -1.26 -0.19 -5.67
CA GLN A 136 -2.46 0.44 -6.26
C GLN A 136 -2.37 1.96 -6.40
N ASN A 137 -1.58 2.62 -5.56
CA ASN A 137 -1.32 4.06 -5.60
C ASN A 137 0.08 4.41 -6.14
N SER A 138 0.86 3.43 -6.55
CA SER A 138 2.27 3.65 -6.90
C SER A 138 2.46 4.56 -8.10
N ASN A 139 1.55 4.50 -9.09
CA ASN A 139 1.62 5.36 -10.24
C ASN A 139 1.39 6.84 -9.88
N ALA A 140 0.41 7.12 -9.03
CA ALA A 140 0.14 8.47 -8.56
C ALA A 140 1.34 9.07 -7.81
N VAL A 141 1.96 8.31 -6.90
CA VAL A 141 3.17 8.73 -6.18
C VAL A 141 4.33 8.97 -7.15
N ALA A 142 4.50 8.10 -8.14
CA ALA A 142 5.56 8.26 -9.14
C ALA A 142 5.37 9.50 -10.00
N GLU A 143 4.14 9.82 -10.40
CA GLU A 143 3.82 11.04 -11.13
C GLU A 143 4.08 12.31 -10.31
N LEU A 144 3.72 12.28 -9.02
CA LEU A 144 4.04 13.40 -8.12
C LEU A 144 5.55 13.59 -7.99
N ALA A 145 6.33 12.51 -7.80
CA ALA A 145 7.79 12.60 -7.69
C ALA A 145 8.41 13.23 -8.95
N VAL A 146 7.97 12.82 -10.14
CA VAL A 146 8.42 13.41 -11.41
C VAL A 146 7.99 14.88 -11.53
N GLY A 147 6.75 15.18 -11.17
CA GLY A 147 6.26 16.57 -11.11
C GLY A 147 7.09 17.46 -10.18
N MET A 148 7.49 16.93 -9.03
CA MET A 148 8.39 17.61 -8.07
C MET A 148 9.78 17.87 -8.68
N MET A 149 10.35 16.92 -9.41
CA MET A 149 11.63 17.15 -10.11
C MET A 149 11.53 18.27 -11.12
N ILE A 150 10.47 18.28 -11.94
CA ILE A 150 10.21 19.35 -12.92
C ILE A 150 10.00 20.69 -12.20
N TYR A 151 9.20 20.72 -11.14
CA TYR A 151 8.91 21.92 -10.38
C TYR A 151 10.20 22.56 -9.81
N MET A 152 11.08 21.76 -9.22
CA MET A 152 12.35 22.24 -8.68
C MET A 152 13.34 22.64 -9.78
N SER A 153 13.41 21.89 -10.88
CA SER A 153 14.29 22.24 -12.01
C SER A 153 13.90 23.56 -12.67
N ARG A 154 12.61 23.91 -12.64
CA ARG A 154 12.07 25.14 -13.23
C ARG A 154 11.88 26.24 -12.18
N ASN A 155 12.73 26.27 -11.15
CA ASN A 155 12.75 27.28 -10.09
C ASN A 155 11.38 27.50 -9.42
N ARG A 156 10.65 26.41 -9.19
CA ARG A 156 9.29 26.40 -8.60
C ARG A 156 8.27 27.22 -9.40
N PHE A 157 8.47 27.31 -10.73
CA PHE A 157 7.70 28.12 -11.67
C PHE A 157 7.69 29.63 -11.31
N THR A 158 8.71 30.10 -10.58
CA THR A 158 8.94 31.53 -10.36
C THR A 158 9.89 32.10 -11.41
N PRO A 159 9.90 33.43 -11.64
CA PRO A 159 10.82 34.05 -12.59
C PRO A 159 12.28 33.70 -12.28
N GLY A 160 13.05 33.40 -13.31
CA GLY A 160 14.45 33.02 -13.22
C GLY A 160 14.83 31.89 -14.17
N THR A 161 16.12 31.70 -14.37
CA THR A 161 16.64 30.64 -15.21
C THR A 161 16.57 29.30 -14.48
N GLY A 162 15.86 28.32 -15.08
CA GLY A 162 15.82 26.94 -14.60
C GLY A 162 16.80 26.03 -15.33
N PHE A 163 16.66 24.74 -15.11
CA PHE A 163 17.46 23.67 -15.73
C PHE A 163 16.56 22.66 -16.43
N GLU A 164 17.15 21.89 -17.34
CA GLU A 164 16.50 20.73 -17.97
C GLU A 164 16.84 19.43 -17.23
N LEU A 165 15.96 18.46 -17.31
CA LEU A 165 16.18 17.12 -16.78
C LEU A 165 16.96 16.24 -17.77
N LEU A 166 16.91 16.55 -19.06
CA LEU A 166 17.58 15.81 -20.13
C LEU A 166 19.07 15.61 -19.82
N GLY A 167 19.52 14.36 -19.89
CA GLY A 167 20.92 13.98 -19.63
C GLY A 167 21.36 14.01 -18.18
N LYS A 168 20.51 14.46 -17.25
CA LYS A 168 20.77 14.38 -15.81
C LYS A 168 20.63 12.95 -15.29
N THR A 169 21.34 12.64 -14.22
CA THR A 169 21.24 11.33 -13.55
C THR A 169 20.24 11.39 -12.40
N VAL A 170 19.30 10.46 -12.40
CA VAL A 170 18.42 10.23 -11.25
C VAL A 170 18.78 8.92 -10.55
N GLY A 171 19.05 9.01 -9.25
CA GLY A 171 19.21 7.87 -8.36
C GLY A 171 17.87 7.48 -7.74
N ILE A 172 17.55 6.20 -7.82
CA ILE A 172 16.35 5.61 -7.22
C ILE A 172 16.77 4.81 -5.98
N HIS A 173 16.43 5.32 -4.81
CA HIS A 173 16.69 4.62 -3.54
C HIS A 173 15.48 3.75 -3.16
N ALA A 174 15.60 2.46 -3.31
CA ALA A 174 14.63 1.36 -3.34
C ALA A 174 13.89 1.21 -4.68
N TYR A 175 14.05 0.03 -5.27
CA TYR A 175 13.57 -0.30 -6.62
C TYR A 175 12.30 -1.17 -6.58
N GLY A 176 11.35 -0.80 -5.69
CA GLY A 176 10.04 -1.41 -5.55
C GLY A 176 9.00 -0.83 -6.53
N ASN A 177 7.71 -0.96 -6.18
CA ASN A 177 6.60 -0.54 -7.05
C ASN A 177 6.67 0.93 -7.49
N VAL A 178 6.97 1.86 -6.58
CA VAL A 178 7.07 3.30 -6.89
C VAL A 178 8.37 3.60 -7.62
N GLY A 179 9.51 3.11 -7.11
CA GLY A 179 10.84 3.39 -7.69
C GLY A 179 10.92 2.98 -9.16
N ARG A 180 10.42 1.81 -9.52
CA ARG A 180 10.36 1.34 -10.90
C ARG A 180 9.50 2.22 -11.81
N LEU A 181 8.36 2.70 -11.31
CA LEU A 181 7.50 3.61 -12.09
C LEU A 181 8.12 5.00 -12.27
N VAL A 182 8.82 5.51 -11.24
CA VAL A 182 9.61 6.75 -11.36
C VAL A 182 10.71 6.55 -12.42
N ALA A 183 11.50 5.47 -12.31
CA ALA A 183 12.57 5.15 -13.23
C ALA A 183 12.11 5.17 -14.71
N ARG A 184 11.02 4.47 -15.01
CA ARG A 184 10.43 4.45 -16.36
C ARG A 184 10.00 5.83 -16.85
N LYS A 185 9.37 6.64 -15.97
CA LYS A 185 8.89 7.98 -16.33
C LYS A 185 10.02 8.97 -16.58
N VAL A 186 11.04 8.99 -15.70
CA VAL A 186 12.18 9.91 -15.87
C VAL A 186 13.08 9.50 -17.02
N LYS A 187 13.17 8.21 -17.33
CA LYS A 187 13.86 7.72 -18.51
C LYS A 187 13.19 8.23 -19.80
N ALA A 188 11.86 8.28 -19.84
CA ALA A 188 11.12 8.86 -20.96
C ALA A 188 11.35 10.37 -21.10
N LEU A 189 11.79 11.06 -20.06
CA LEU A 189 12.24 12.46 -20.10
C LEU A 189 13.73 12.61 -20.50
N GLY A 190 14.39 11.52 -20.84
CA GLY A 190 15.80 11.52 -21.29
C GLY A 190 16.81 11.59 -20.16
N MET A 191 16.45 11.23 -18.94
CA MET A 191 17.39 11.12 -17.82
C MET A 191 18.13 9.78 -17.84
N ASN A 192 19.36 9.77 -17.32
CA ASN A 192 20.06 8.54 -16.95
C ASN A 192 19.51 8.04 -15.61
N VAL A 193 19.32 6.73 -15.48
CA VAL A 193 18.69 6.15 -14.28
C VAL A 193 19.62 5.11 -13.67
N ILE A 194 19.97 5.33 -12.41
CA ILE A 194 20.67 4.37 -11.55
C ILE A 194 19.79 4.02 -10.35
N ALA A 195 19.96 2.83 -9.77
CA ALA A 195 19.14 2.43 -8.63
C ALA A 195 19.92 1.58 -7.63
N TYR A 196 19.53 1.69 -6.36
CA TYR A 196 20.01 0.83 -5.28
C TYR A 196 18.84 0.26 -4.49
N ASP A 197 18.80 -1.07 -4.37
CA ASP A 197 17.88 -1.79 -3.51
C ASP A 197 18.52 -3.10 -3.07
N PRO A 198 18.86 -3.26 -1.78
CA PRO A 198 19.55 -4.48 -1.30
C PRO A 198 18.66 -5.72 -1.31
N PHE A 199 17.34 -5.57 -1.47
CA PHE A 199 16.37 -6.67 -1.49
C PHE A 199 16.02 -7.13 -2.92
N VAL A 200 16.37 -6.36 -3.94
CA VAL A 200 16.12 -6.71 -5.34
C VAL A 200 17.38 -7.37 -5.93
N THR A 201 17.40 -8.69 -5.89
CA THR A 201 18.54 -9.50 -6.40
C THR A 201 18.38 -9.92 -7.86
N ASP A 202 17.17 -9.86 -8.40
CA ASP A 202 16.92 -10.20 -9.81
C ASP A 202 17.35 -9.06 -10.73
N ARG A 203 18.49 -9.23 -11.37
CA ARG A 203 19.08 -8.30 -12.34
C ARG A 203 18.13 -7.99 -13.51
N ALA A 204 17.32 -8.96 -13.93
CA ALA A 204 16.40 -8.79 -15.05
C ALA A 204 15.36 -7.69 -14.79
N LEU A 205 15.02 -7.39 -13.53
CA LEU A 205 14.12 -6.29 -13.21
C LEU A 205 14.70 -4.93 -13.58
N PHE A 206 16.01 -4.75 -13.42
CA PHE A 206 16.72 -3.52 -13.79
C PHE A 206 16.94 -3.47 -15.32
N ASP A 207 17.39 -4.56 -15.92
CA ASP A 207 17.71 -4.65 -17.33
C ASP A 207 16.47 -4.41 -18.20
N ASN A 208 15.31 -4.96 -17.83
CA ASN A 208 14.04 -4.76 -18.52
C ASN A 208 13.56 -3.30 -18.51
N ASP A 209 13.88 -2.56 -17.47
CA ASP A 209 13.57 -1.13 -17.35
C ASP A 209 14.71 -0.26 -17.92
N GLY A 210 15.85 -0.87 -18.28
CA GLY A 210 17.08 -0.23 -18.75
C GLY A 210 17.66 0.72 -17.69
N VAL A 211 17.69 0.25 -16.45
CA VAL A 211 18.21 0.95 -15.27
C VAL A 211 19.53 0.27 -14.86
N GLU A 212 20.50 1.05 -14.46
CA GLU A 212 21.77 0.52 -13.95
C GLU A 212 21.72 0.38 -12.42
N PRO A 213 21.81 -0.84 -11.87
CA PRO A 213 21.95 -1.02 -10.44
C PRO A 213 23.36 -0.67 -10.00
N VAL A 214 23.48 0.07 -8.90
CA VAL A 214 24.77 0.41 -8.27
C VAL A 214 25.04 -0.46 -7.04
N GLY A 215 26.30 -0.58 -6.66
CA GLY A 215 26.76 -1.52 -5.63
C GLY A 215 26.56 -1.03 -4.20
N SER A 216 26.42 0.28 -3.99
CA SER A 216 26.26 0.85 -2.65
C SER A 216 25.40 2.11 -2.63
N ILE A 217 24.99 2.50 -1.43
CA ILE A 217 24.22 3.72 -1.22
C ILE A 217 25.09 4.96 -1.47
N GLU A 218 26.38 4.90 -1.13
CA GLU A 218 27.33 5.99 -1.34
C GLU A 218 27.54 6.24 -2.84
N GLU A 219 27.64 5.18 -3.64
CA GLU A 219 27.70 5.27 -5.08
C GLU A 219 26.45 5.91 -5.66
N LEU A 220 25.26 5.49 -5.18
CA LEU A 220 24.00 6.05 -5.60
C LEU A 220 23.95 7.57 -5.37
N TYR A 221 24.29 8.03 -4.16
CA TYR A 221 24.19 9.44 -3.80
C TYR A 221 25.21 10.28 -4.55
N SER A 222 26.47 9.83 -4.62
CA SER A 222 27.56 10.58 -5.26
C SER A 222 27.40 10.75 -6.78
N ALA A 223 26.56 9.90 -7.43
CA ALA A 223 26.32 9.96 -8.86
C ALA A 223 24.97 10.62 -9.24
N SER A 224 24.14 11.05 -8.27
CA SER A 224 22.76 11.49 -8.52
C SER A 224 22.61 13.01 -8.54
N ASP A 225 22.26 13.59 -9.70
CA ASP A 225 21.77 14.98 -9.78
C ASP A 225 20.40 15.12 -9.09
N TYR A 226 19.55 14.10 -9.19
CA TYR A 226 18.29 13.97 -8.49
C TYR A 226 18.27 12.63 -7.76
N LEU A 227 17.98 12.65 -6.47
CA LEU A 227 17.82 11.43 -5.69
C LEU A 227 16.38 11.28 -5.24
N SER A 228 15.72 10.20 -5.63
CA SER A 228 14.32 9.92 -5.30
C SER A 228 14.21 8.78 -4.31
N LEU A 229 13.57 9.07 -3.15
CA LEU A 229 13.44 8.15 -2.04
C LEU A 229 12.13 7.37 -2.11
N HIS A 230 12.25 6.04 -2.01
CA HIS A 230 11.10 5.11 -2.01
C HIS A 230 11.22 4.03 -0.93
N ILE A 231 12.14 4.22 0.02
CA ILE A 231 12.39 3.29 1.14
C ILE A 231 11.27 3.37 2.19
N PRO A 232 10.91 2.25 2.84
CA PRO A 232 10.04 2.26 4.02
C PRO A 232 10.78 2.83 5.23
N ALA A 233 10.03 3.27 6.25
CA ALA A 233 10.59 3.60 7.56
C ALA A 233 10.65 2.34 8.43
N THR A 234 11.83 1.76 8.56
CA THR A 234 12.14 0.62 9.44
C THR A 234 13.13 1.04 10.51
N ALA A 235 13.49 0.13 11.41
CA ALA A 235 14.53 0.40 12.41
C ALA A 235 15.88 0.78 11.74
N GLU A 236 16.20 0.15 10.60
CA GLU A 236 17.44 0.34 9.86
C GLU A 236 17.43 1.60 9.00
N THR A 237 16.27 1.99 8.49
CA THR A 237 16.16 3.12 7.55
C THR A 237 15.79 4.45 8.21
N LYS A 238 15.32 4.44 9.47
CA LYS A 238 15.05 5.67 10.21
C LYS A 238 16.34 6.47 10.39
N LYS A 239 16.27 7.75 10.02
CA LYS A 239 17.41 8.70 10.07
C LYS A 239 18.67 8.22 9.35
N SER A 240 18.52 7.30 8.38
CA SER A 240 19.64 6.78 7.61
C SER A 240 20.16 7.78 6.57
N ILE A 241 19.36 8.78 6.23
CA ILE A 241 19.71 9.80 5.23
C ILE A 241 20.06 11.09 5.98
N GLY A 242 21.35 11.28 6.16
CA GLY A 242 21.90 12.38 6.94
C GLY A 242 22.97 13.16 6.18
N TYR A 243 23.72 13.95 6.94
CA TYR A 243 24.71 14.92 6.45
C TYR A 243 25.70 14.31 5.45
N GLU A 244 26.37 13.20 5.79
CA GLU A 244 27.45 12.62 4.97
C GLU A 244 26.95 12.21 3.56
N LEU A 245 25.81 11.54 3.47
CA LEU A 245 25.22 11.16 2.19
C LEU A 245 24.82 12.39 1.37
N LEU A 246 24.23 13.39 2.00
CA LEU A 246 23.82 14.61 1.32
C LEU A 246 25.00 15.45 0.84
N MET A 247 26.08 15.48 1.61
CA MET A 247 27.32 16.17 1.22
C MET A 247 28.03 15.49 0.04
N SER A 248 27.86 14.18 -0.13
CA SER A 248 28.45 13.44 -1.25
C SER A 248 27.77 13.68 -2.61
N MET A 249 26.55 14.22 -2.60
CA MET A 249 25.78 14.44 -3.84
C MET A 249 26.45 15.49 -4.75
N PRO A 250 26.30 15.41 -6.09
CA PRO A 250 26.83 16.38 -7.04
C PRO A 250 26.38 17.82 -6.76
N LYS A 251 27.13 18.79 -7.26
CA LYS A 251 26.75 20.21 -7.14
C LYS A 251 25.42 20.48 -7.82
N GLY A 252 24.50 21.16 -7.11
CA GLY A 252 23.18 21.50 -7.59
C GLY A 252 22.15 20.38 -7.47
N ALA A 253 22.49 19.30 -6.79
CA ALA A 253 21.63 18.14 -6.62
C ALA A 253 20.32 18.45 -5.88
N THR A 254 19.33 17.62 -6.15
CA THR A 254 17.98 17.72 -5.55
C THR A 254 17.58 16.39 -4.91
N LEU A 255 17.30 16.41 -3.59
CA LEU A 255 16.68 15.30 -2.87
C LEU A 255 15.16 15.38 -3.03
N VAL A 256 14.54 14.28 -3.44
CA VAL A 256 13.07 14.15 -3.61
C VAL A 256 12.56 13.07 -2.67
N ASN A 257 11.68 13.43 -1.73
CA ASN A 257 11.15 12.50 -0.77
C ASN A 257 9.61 12.37 -0.88
N THR A 258 9.15 11.30 -1.48
CA THR A 258 7.74 10.87 -1.48
C THR A 258 7.50 9.62 -0.64
N ALA A 259 8.50 9.21 0.15
CA ALA A 259 8.48 7.99 0.95
C ALA A 259 7.97 8.22 2.38
N ARG A 260 8.87 8.57 3.31
CA ARG A 260 8.59 8.80 4.73
C ARG A 260 9.51 9.90 5.27
N LYS A 261 9.02 10.75 6.19
CA LYS A 261 9.86 11.76 6.83
C LYS A 261 10.90 11.14 7.76
N GLU A 262 10.53 10.06 8.41
CA GLU A 262 11.35 9.37 9.41
C GLU A 262 12.66 8.81 8.87
N VAL A 263 12.80 8.65 7.55
CA VAL A 263 14.06 8.18 6.95
C VAL A 263 15.12 9.26 6.88
N ILE A 264 14.71 10.53 7.00
CA ILE A 264 15.61 11.68 6.98
C ILE A 264 16.11 11.96 8.41
N ASP A 265 17.41 12.18 8.56
CA ASP A 265 17.96 12.90 9.70
C ASP A 265 17.81 14.39 9.43
N GLU A 266 16.77 15.01 10.02
CA GLU A 266 16.43 16.42 9.77
C GLU A 266 17.55 17.37 10.21
N VAL A 267 18.28 17.05 11.28
CA VAL A 267 19.44 17.83 11.73
C VAL A 267 20.58 17.77 10.71
N GLY A 268 20.89 16.58 10.21
CA GLY A 268 21.90 16.39 9.17
C GLY A 268 21.50 17.04 7.84
N LEU A 269 20.22 17.02 7.48
CA LEU A 269 19.70 17.70 6.29
C LEU A 269 19.83 19.22 6.40
N GLU A 270 19.46 19.81 7.53
CA GLU A 270 19.58 21.25 7.77
C GLU A 270 21.05 21.71 7.73
N ALA A 271 21.95 20.96 8.36
CA ALA A 271 23.39 21.24 8.32
C ALA A 271 23.93 21.16 6.87
N ALA A 272 23.60 20.11 6.12
CA ALA A 272 24.02 19.98 4.73
C ALA A 272 23.51 21.10 3.83
N MET A 273 22.23 21.46 3.95
CA MET A 273 21.63 22.56 3.17
C MET A 273 22.18 23.94 3.56
N THR A 274 22.63 24.10 4.79
CA THR A 274 23.28 25.33 5.26
C THR A 274 24.68 25.47 4.66
N GLU A 275 25.47 24.42 4.66
CA GLU A 275 26.83 24.40 4.11
C GLU A 275 26.82 24.39 2.58
N ARG A 276 25.83 23.73 1.95
CA ARG A 276 25.66 23.60 0.52
C ARG A 276 24.51 24.48 -0.01
N PRO A 277 24.78 25.73 -0.41
CA PRO A 277 23.76 26.66 -0.91
C PRO A 277 23.17 26.24 -2.27
N ASP A 278 23.71 25.22 -2.89
CA ASP A 278 23.26 24.62 -4.14
C ASP A 278 22.35 23.41 -3.96
N LEU A 279 22.37 22.77 -2.78
CA LEU A 279 21.56 21.59 -2.47
C LEU A 279 20.09 21.98 -2.30
N LYS A 280 19.19 21.14 -2.85
CA LYS A 280 17.75 21.35 -2.82
C LYS A 280 17.03 20.15 -2.21
N TYR A 281 15.93 20.42 -1.52
CA TYR A 281 15.06 19.38 -0.95
C TYR A 281 13.59 19.65 -1.27
N ILE A 282 12.90 18.66 -1.83
CA ILE A 282 11.46 18.68 -2.08
C ILE A 282 10.80 17.42 -1.53
N THR A 283 9.67 17.58 -0.84
CA THR A 283 9.02 16.47 -0.16
C THR A 283 7.50 16.54 -0.22
N ASP A 284 6.85 15.37 -0.28
CA ASP A 284 5.40 15.20 -0.10
C ASP A 284 5.01 15.03 1.37
N ILE A 285 6.01 14.87 2.25
CA ILE A 285 5.79 14.68 3.68
C ILE A 285 6.63 15.70 4.41
N ALA A 286 5.96 16.76 4.89
CA ALA A 286 6.63 17.87 5.56
C ALA A 286 7.47 17.37 6.74
N PRO A 287 8.72 17.84 6.89
CA PRO A 287 9.51 17.66 8.10
C PRO A 287 8.84 18.34 9.28
N ASP A 288 9.27 18.01 10.50
CA ASP A 288 8.66 18.56 11.71
C ASP A 288 8.85 20.08 11.81
N ASP A 289 9.97 20.60 11.30
CA ASP A 289 10.27 22.03 11.27
C ASP A 289 10.21 22.65 9.86
N ALA A 290 9.19 22.28 9.09
CA ALA A 290 9.02 22.74 7.70
C ALA A 290 8.96 24.26 7.56
N SER A 291 8.42 24.97 8.56
CA SER A 291 8.34 26.43 8.55
C SER A 291 9.70 27.09 8.65
N THR A 292 10.55 26.62 9.54
CA THR A 292 11.94 27.08 9.70
C THR A 292 12.75 26.76 8.44
N MET A 293 12.63 25.53 7.90
CA MET A 293 13.30 25.16 6.66
C MET A 293 12.89 26.06 5.48
N ALA A 294 11.60 26.39 5.37
CA ALA A 294 11.10 27.28 4.32
C ALA A 294 11.68 28.71 4.48
N ALA A 295 11.79 29.20 5.71
CA ALA A 295 12.38 30.52 5.99
C ALA A 295 13.89 30.55 5.70
N LEU A 296 14.63 29.53 6.10
CA LEU A 296 16.09 29.45 5.94
C LEU A 296 16.51 29.19 4.48
N PHE A 297 15.82 28.30 3.79
CA PHE A 297 16.27 27.77 2.50
C PHE A 297 15.50 28.33 1.29
N GLY A 298 14.38 29.02 1.51
CA GLY A 298 13.63 29.71 0.46
C GLY A 298 13.28 28.80 -0.73
N ASN A 299 13.75 29.17 -1.92
CA ASN A 299 13.47 28.41 -3.16
C ASN A 299 14.14 27.03 -3.24
N ARG A 300 15.05 26.72 -2.33
CA ARG A 300 15.74 25.42 -2.27
C ARG A 300 14.97 24.35 -1.52
N PHE A 301 13.94 24.76 -0.78
CA PHE A 301 13.07 23.85 -0.02
C PHE A 301 11.61 23.97 -0.46
N PHE A 302 10.92 22.86 -0.57
CA PHE A 302 9.47 22.82 -0.74
C PHE A 302 8.89 21.53 -0.11
N ALA A 303 7.83 21.70 0.65
CA ALA A 303 6.99 20.61 1.12
C ALA A 303 5.55 20.82 0.66
N THR A 304 4.85 19.75 0.25
CA THR A 304 3.42 19.84 -0.01
C THR A 304 2.67 20.19 1.27
N PRO A 305 1.54 20.91 1.20
CA PRO A 305 0.79 21.32 2.40
C PRO A 305 0.28 20.14 3.24
N LYS A 306 0.12 18.98 2.59
CA LYS A 306 -0.23 17.68 3.20
C LYS A 306 0.28 16.58 2.28
N LYS A 307 0.36 15.36 2.79
CA LYS A 307 0.69 14.19 1.96
C LYS A 307 -0.33 14.02 0.83
N MET A 308 0.13 14.09 -0.41
CA MET A 308 -0.70 14.10 -1.63
C MET A 308 -0.41 12.93 -2.58
N GLY A 309 0.69 12.22 -2.41
CA GLY A 309 1.18 11.24 -3.39
C GLY A 309 0.15 10.19 -3.83
N ALA A 310 -0.75 9.80 -2.94
CA ALA A 310 -1.81 8.83 -3.23
C ALA A 310 -3.20 9.47 -3.47
N GLU A 311 -3.31 10.80 -3.47
CA GLU A 311 -4.58 11.53 -3.54
C GLU A 311 -5.02 11.76 -5.00
N THR A 312 -5.16 10.66 -5.75
CA THR A 312 -5.77 10.68 -7.09
C THR A 312 -7.03 9.81 -7.11
N ALA A 313 -7.96 10.13 -8.01
CA ALA A 313 -9.19 9.37 -8.18
C ALA A 313 -8.89 7.90 -8.53
N GLU A 314 -7.94 7.68 -9.44
CA GLU A 314 -7.52 6.35 -9.90
C GLU A 314 -6.88 5.53 -8.75
N ALA A 315 -5.99 6.12 -7.97
CA ALA A 315 -5.37 5.43 -6.83
C ALA A 315 -6.42 5.00 -5.80
N ASN A 316 -7.39 5.88 -5.51
CA ASN A 316 -8.48 5.58 -4.57
C ASN A 316 -9.40 4.48 -5.10
N ILE A 317 -9.78 4.52 -6.38
CA ILE A 317 -10.60 3.49 -7.03
C ILE A 317 -9.86 2.15 -7.01
N ASN A 318 -8.63 2.11 -7.50
CA ASN A 318 -7.85 0.89 -7.61
C ASN A 318 -7.62 0.23 -6.24
N ALA A 319 -7.32 1.02 -5.20
CA ALA A 319 -7.13 0.51 -3.84
C ALA A 319 -8.43 -0.12 -3.29
N GLY A 320 -9.59 0.52 -3.50
CA GLY A 320 -10.88 -0.01 -3.09
C GLY A 320 -11.22 -1.33 -3.80
N LEU A 321 -11.12 -1.36 -5.12
CA LEU A 321 -11.39 -2.57 -5.91
C LEU A 321 -10.45 -3.72 -5.54
N ALA A 322 -9.18 -3.44 -5.33
CA ALA A 322 -8.20 -4.43 -4.86
C ALA A 322 -8.56 -4.97 -3.47
N ALA A 323 -9.03 -4.10 -2.56
CA ALA A 323 -9.45 -4.52 -1.23
C ALA A 323 -10.65 -5.47 -1.29
N ALA A 324 -11.67 -5.15 -2.09
CA ALA A 324 -12.83 -6.04 -2.27
C ALA A 324 -12.43 -7.41 -2.83
N ARG A 325 -11.56 -7.44 -3.85
CA ARG A 325 -11.04 -8.71 -4.42
C ARG A 325 -10.25 -9.52 -3.40
N GLN A 326 -9.46 -8.87 -2.53
CA GLN A 326 -8.71 -9.57 -1.48
C GLN A 326 -9.63 -10.15 -0.41
N VAL A 327 -10.73 -9.47 -0.05
CA VAL A 327 -11.76 -10.04 0.84
C VAL A 327 -12.35 -11.30 0.23
N VAL A 328 -12.77 -11.25 -1.04
CA VAL A 328 -13.31 -12.42 -1.75
C VAL A 328 -12.28 -13.54 -1.83
N GLY A 329 -11.06 -13.25 -2.30
CA GLY A 329 -9.98 -14.24 -2.43
C GLY A 329 -9.66 -14.94 -1.11
N TYR A 330 -9.66 -14.21 0.01
CA TYR A 330 -9.43 -14.81 1.32
C TYR A 330 -10.62 -15.65 1.80
N LEU A 331 -11.84 -15.13 1.73
CA LEU A 331 -13.00 -15.81 2.29
C LEU A 331 -13.39 -17.08 1.48
N GLU A 332 -13.15 -17.08 0.17
CA GLU A 332 -13.47 -18.21 -0.69
C GLU A 332 -12.30 -19.20 -0.87
N HIS A 333 -11.07 -18.70 -0.95
CA HIS A 333 -9.90 -19.49 -1.36
C HIS A 333 -8.76 -19.49 -0.33
N GLY A 334 -8.87 -18.76 0.79
CA GLY A 334 -7.83 -18.67 1.81
C GLY A 334 -6.56 -17.93 1.32
N GLU A 335 -6.68 -17.07 0.31
CA GLU A 335 -5.54 -16.31 -0.21
C GLU A 335 -4.96 -15.35 0.81
N THR A 336 -3.66 -15.47 1.10
CA THR A 336 -2.95 -14.66 2.10
C THR A 336 -1.74 -13.93 1.52
N ARG A 337 -1.69 -13.73 0.21
CA ARG A 337 -0.53 -13.11 -0.47
C ARG A 337 -0.16 -11.75 0.11
N PHE A 338 -1.14 -10.95 0.48
CA PHE A 338 -0.94 -9.58 0.98
C PHE A 338 -1.11 -9.44 2.50
N GLN A 339 -1.10 -10.56 3.22
CA GLN A 339 -1.21 -10.56 4.67
C GLN A 339 0.02 -9.92 5.31
N VAL A 340 -0.21 -8.94 6.20
CA VAL A 340 0.82 -8.14 6.88
C VAL A 340 1.05 -8.55 8.33
N ASN A 341 0.15 -9.34 8.93
CA ASN A 341 0.25 -9.85 10.30
C ASN A 341 0.57 -11.35 10.37
N LYS A 342 1.35 -11.87 9.41
CA LYS A 342 1.86 -13.25 9.47
C LYS A 342 2.80 -13.40 10.67
N SER A 343 2.63 -14.45 11.45
CA SER A 343 3.67 -14.88 12.40
C SER A 343 4.96 -15.16 11.61
N LYS A 344 6.06 -14.63 12.11
CA LYS A 344 7.40 -14.90 11.55
C LYS A 344 7.80 -16.35 11.81
#